data_aebe0791aeaa403eceafc76817fb1dc0
#
_entry.id   aebe0791aeaa403eceafc76817fb1dc0
#
_cell.length_a   1.000
_cell.length_b   1.000
_cell.length_c   1.000
_cell.angle_alpha   90.00
_cell.angle_beta   90.00
_cell.angle_gamma   90.00
#
_symmetry.space_group_name_H-M   'P 1'
#
loop_
_entity.id
_entity.type
_entity.pdbx_description
1 polymer ?
#
loop_
_entity_poly.entity_id
_entity_poly.type
_entity_poly.pdbx_seq_one_letter_code
_entity_poly.pdbx_strand_id
1 'polypeptide(L)'
;MVSEIAGDPRFFRRAGPFDIAAIAAAGDAKVEGHAASAIAARLFTGIAPLQNAGPAEVSFLDNRRYVGLLGTTRAGAVIIHPDLASAVPQGAVALITPDPYLAWARVASLFHPLPPAVPGVAPSAVIDPTARIDATAEIGPLAVIGAGAEIAAGCRIGPLAVIGAGVSLGRDCRIGAHVSISHALIGARVAIYPGARIGQDGFGFAVTESGFVSVPQIGRVIIEDDVEIGANTTIDRGSVADTVIGAGSRLDNLVQVGHNVRIGRACVIVAQAGISGSTVLEDFVMAGGQAGLIGHLHIGRKARIGAQAGVMADVAAGASVVGSPAQPVSTFFREVATLRRLAKTGKRKTARTDAESSAAETET
;
A
#
# COMPACT_ATOMS: atom_id res chain seq x y z
N MET A 1 -29.99 6.64 -12.62
CA MET A 1 -29.21 7.87 -12.87
C MET A 1 -28.04 7.82 -11.91
N VAL A 2 -26.83 7.70 -12.43
CA VAL A 2 -25.62 7.78 -11.61
C VAL A 2 -25.44 9.25 -11.25
N SER A 3 -25.32 9.58 -9.97
CA SER A 3 -25.03 10.94 -9.52
C SER A 3 -23.69 11.37 -10.11
N GLU A 4 -23.63 12.47 -10.84
CA GLU A 4 -22.36 13.05 -11.35
C GLU A 4 -21.52 13.70 -10.25
N ILE A 5 -22.01 13.69 -9.02
CA ILE A 5 -21.37 14.30 -7.86
C ILE A 5 -20.36 13.30 -7.28
N ALA A 6 -19.11 13.69 -7.16
CA ALA A 6 -18.09 12.90 -6.49
C ALA A 6 -18.48 12.62 -5.03
N GLY A 7 -18.40 11.36 -4.62
CA GLY A 7 -18.79 10.93 -3.29
C GLY A 7 -20.29 10.72 -3.14
N ASP A 8 -20.81 9.55 -3.53
CA ASP A 8 -22.21 9.19 -3.32
C ASP A 8 -22.59 9.34 -1.83
N PRO A 9 -23.62 10.15 -1.50
CA PRO A 9 -23.99 10.46 -0.12
C PRO A 9 -24.49 9.25 0.68
N ARG A 10 -24.81 8.14 0.02
CA ARG A 10 -25.15 6.86 0.70
C ARG A 10 -23.92 6.27 1.40
N PHE A 11 -22.72 6.53 0.90
CA PHE A 11 -21.48 5.92 1.37
C PHE A 11 -20.50 6.93 1.98
N PHE A 12 -20.56 8.19 1.55
CA PHE A 12 -19.59 9.21 1.95
C PHE A 12 -20.29 10.42 2.56
N ARG A 13 -19.84 10.78 3.76
CA ARG A 13 -20.21 12.07 4.35
C ARG A 13 -19.27 13.13 3.81
N ARG A 14 -19.83 14.26 3.40
CA ARG A 14 -19.06 15.43 2.99
C ARG A 14 -19.07 16.45 4.12
N ALA A 15 -17.89 16.97 4.46
CA ALA A 15 -17.74 18.12 5.34
C ALA A 15 -17.79 19.43 4.54
N GLY A 16 -17.90 20.54 5.23
CA GLY A 16 -17.98 21.86 4.64
C GLY A 16 -19.40 22.44 4.65
N PRO A 17 -19.68 23.51 3.88
CA PRO A 17 -18.77 24.12 2.90
C PRO A 17 -17.56 24.82 3.54
N PHE A 18 -16.47 25.01 2.75
CA PHE A 18 -15.26 25.71 3.18
C PHE A 18 -14.97 26.91 2.30
N ASP A 19 -14.36 27.94 2.86
CA ASP A 19 -13.84 29.08 2.12
C ASP A 19 -12.47 28.75 1.49
N ILE A 20 -12.01 29.64 0.62
CA ILE A 20 -10.74 29.43 -0.10
C ILE A 20 -9.52 29.45 0.85
N ALA A 21 -9.59 30.17 1.96
CA ALA A 21 -8.51 30.28 2.93
C ALA A 21 -8.32 28.93 3.67
N ALA A 22 -9.41 28.32 4.12
CA ALA A 22 -9.38 26.99 4.75
C ALA A 22 -8.84 25.92 3.79
N ILE A 23 -9.22 25.98 2.51
CA ILE A 23 -8.76 25.03 1.48
C ILE A 23 -7.27 25.23 1.19
N ALA A 24 -6.83 26.49 1.04
CA ALA A 24 -5.42 26.81 0.82
C ALA A 24 -4.55 26.39 2.00
N ALA A 25 -5.01 26.62 3.23
CA ALA A 25 -4.32 26.19 4.44
C ALA A 25 -4.21 24.66 4.52
N ALA A 26 -5.29 23.93 4.23
CA ALA A 26 -5.28 22.47 4.21
C ALA A 26 -4.31 21.91 3.16
N GLY A 27 -4.28 22.50 1.96
CA GLY A 27 -3.41 22.11 0.85
C GLY A 27 -1.97 22.59 0.95
N ASP A 28 -1.63 23.44 1.93
CA ASP A 28 -0.36 24.15 2.00
C ASP A 28 -0.06 24.86 0.65
N ALA A 29 -1.05 25.61 0.15
CA ALA A 29 -1.02 26.25 -1.16
C ALA A 29 -1.22 27.77 -1.04
N LYS A 30 -0.62 28.53 -1.95
CA LYS A 30 -0.83 29.97 -2.08
C LYS A 30 -2.01 30.27 -2.99
N VAL A 31 -2.83 31.22 -2.61
CA VAL A 31 -3.96 31.70 -3.43
C VAL A 31 -3.47 32.75 -4.40
N GLU A 32 -3.64 32.53 -5.71
CA GLU A 32 -3.36 33.51 -6.76
C GLU A 32 -4.52 33.59 -7.76
N GLY A 33 -4.66 34.76 -8.40
CA GLY A 33 -5.63 35.01 -9.48
C GLY A 33 -6.38 36.33 -9.34
N HIS A 34 -6.89 36.86 -10.46
CA HIS A 34 -7.61 38.14 -10.54
C HIS A 34 -8.95 38.11 -9.78
N ALA A 35 -9.43 36.92 -9.46
CA ALA A 35 -10.67 36.68 -8.73
C ALA A 35 -10.49 36.54 -7.21
N ALA A 36 -9.26 36.63 -6.66
CA ALA A 36 -8.99 36.33 -5.25
C ALA A 36 -9.86 37.16 -4.28
N SER A 37 -10.09 38.47 -4.55
CA SER A 37 -10.93 39.31 -3.73
C SER A 37 -12.44 39.05 -3.90
N ALA A 38 -12.87 38.73 -5.13
CA ALA A 38 -14.29 38.41 -5.42
C ALA A 38 -14.65 36.98 -4.94
N ILE A 39 -13.68 36.14 -4.76
CA ILE A 39 -13.85 34.72 -4.37
C ILE A 39 -13.62 34.51 -2.87
N ALA A 40 -13.06 35.48 -2.15
CA ALA A 40 -12.86 35.40 -0.70
C ALA A 40 -14.14 35.01 0.08
N ALA A 41 -15.31 35.46 -0.44
CA ALA A 41 -16.63 35.12 0.13
C ALA A 41 -17.26 33.86 -0.47
N ARG A 42 -16.61 33.18 -1.46
CA ARG A 42 -17.17 32.00 -2.09
C ARG A 42 -16.93 30.78 -1.20
N LEU A 43 -17.97 29.99 -1.05
CA LEU A 43 -17.92 28.70 -0.36
C LEU A 43 -17.80 27.57 -1.37
N PHE A 44 -16.90 26.66 -1.10
CA PHE A 44 -16.68 25.44 -1.88
C PHE A 44 -17.34 24.26 -1.18
N THR A 45 -18.07 23.49 -1.93
CA THR A 45 -18.91 22.39 -1.40
C THR A 45 -18.31 21.02 -1.65
N GLY A 46 -17.21 20.89 -2.41
CA GLY A 46 -16.63 19.58 -2.69
C GLY A 46 -15.42 19.64 -3.61
N ILE A 47 -15.06 18.45 -4.05
CA ILE A 47 -13.96 18.17 -4.97
C ILE A 47 -14.48 17.41 -6.19
N ALA A 48 -13.91 17.68 -7.37
CA ALA A 48 -14.24 16.95 -8.58
C ALA A 48 -13.07 16.92 -9.58
N PRO A 49 -13.02 15.95 -10.53
CA PRO A 49 -12.08 15.99 -11.64
C PRO A 49 -12.27 17.22 -12.50
N LEU A 50 -11.19 17.69 -13.17
CA LEU A 50 -11.23 18.92 -14.02
C LEU A 50 -12.37 18.93 -15.03
N GLN A 51 -12.72 17.79 -15.61
CA GLN A 51 -13.76 17.66 -16.63
C GLN A 51 -15.16 17.94 -16.09
N ASN A 52 -15.40 17.60 -14.81
CA ASN A 52 -16.74 17.59 -14.22
C ASN A 52 -16.93 18.67 -13.16
N ALA A 53 -15.82 19.29 -12.73
CA ALA A 53 -15.86 20.27 -11.65
C ALA A 53 -16.71 21.49 -12.01
N GLY A 54 -17.60 21.87 -11.09
CA GLY A 54 -18.41 23.07 -11.15
C GLY A 54 -17.80 24.25 -10.38
N PRO A 55 -18.46 25.44 -10.43
CA PRO A 55 -17.95 26.66 -9.79
C PRO A 55 -17.77 26.57 -8.27
N ALA A 56 -18.47 25.68 -7.60
CA ALA A 56 -18.36 25.46 -6.15
C ALA A 56 -17.46 24.26 -5.78
N GLU A 57 -16.65 23.77 -6.71
CA GLU A 57 -15.79 22.60 -6.49
C GLU A 57 -14.33 22.94 -6.73
N VAL A 58 -13.46 22.25 -5.97
CA VAL A 58 -12.01 22.28 -6.11
C VAL A 58 -11.57 21.12 -6.99
N SER A 59 -10.65 21.39 -7.91
CA SER A 59 -9.99 20.37 -8.72
C SER A 59 -8.47 20.48 -8.61
N PHE A 60 -7.74 19.63 -9.30
CA PHE A 60 -6.28 19.69 -9.33
C PHE A 60 -5.73 19.27 -10.69
N LEU A 61 -4.50 19.72 -10.98
CA LEU A 61 -3.70 19.27 -12.10
C LEU A 61 -2.27 18.97 -11.65
N ASP A 62 -1.89 17.69 -11.70
CA ASP A 62 -0.54 17.22 -11.43
C ASP A 62 0.13 16.73 -12.73
N ASN A 63 -0.57 15.95 -13.53
CA ASN A 63 -0.03 15.39 -14.76
C ASN A 63 -0.21 16.32 -15.96
N ARG A 64 0.91 16.79 -16.53
CA ARG A 64 0.96 17.71 -17.68
C ARG A 64 0.20 17.23 -18.92
N ARG A 65 -0.07 15.92 -19.07
CA ARG A 65 -0.90 15.39 -20.16
C ARG A 65 -2.33 15.93 -20.17
N TYR A 66 -2.83 16.37 -19.02
CA TYR A 66 -4.19 16.89 -18.86
C TYR A 66 -4.29 18.41 -18.89
N VAL A 67 -3.20 19.13 -19.23
CA VAL A 67 -3.18 20.60 -19.29
C VAL A 67 -4.28 21.14 -20.20
N GLY A 68 -4.58 20.48 -21.32
CA GLY A 68 -5.66 20.88 -22.22
C GLY A 68 -7.05 20.97 -21.57
N LEU A 69 -7.27 20.25 -20.46
CA LEU A 69 -8.54 20.28 -19.73
C LEU A 69 -8.73 21.57 -18.92
N LEU A 70 -7.65 22.32 -18.61
CA LEU A 70 -7.76 23.61 -17.92
C LEU A 70 -8.59 24.60 -18.71
N GLY A 71 -8.42 24.65 -20.02
CA GLY A 71 -9.14 25.61 -20.88
C GLY A 71 -10.67 25.43 -20.88
N THR A 72 -11.16 24.25 -20.50
CA THR A 72 -12.59 23.92 -20.52
C THR A 72 -13.19 23.67 -19.14
N THR A 73 -12.36 23.63 -18.09
CA THR A 73 -12.85 23.39 -16.74
C THR A 73 -13.73 24.53 -16.24
N ARG A 74 -14.75 24.18 -15.46
CA ARG A 74 -15.61 25.14 -14.73
C ARG A 74 -15.33 25.13 -13.23
N ALA A 75 -14.22 24.47 -12.81
CA ALA A 75 -13.82 24.41 -11.40
C ALA A 75 -13.71 25.82 -10.82
N GLY A 76 -14.21 26.03 -9.62
CA GLY A 76 -14.06 27.29 -8.91
C GLY A 76 -12.66 27.54 -8.38
N ALA A 77 -11.90 26.46 -8.10
CA ALA A 77 -10.48 26.51 -7.73
C ALA A 77 -9.73 25.33 -8.30
N VAL A 78 -8.45 25.53 -8.65
CA VAL A 78 -7.57 24.48 -9.18
C VAL A 78 -6.25 24.48 -8.44
N ILE A 79 -5.91 23.35 -7.82
CA ILE A 79 -4.60 23.11 -7.23
C ILE A 79 -3.62 22.79 -8.36
N ILE A 80 -2.51 23.52 -8.43
CA ILE A 80 -1.64 23.48 -9.60
C ILE A 80 -0.17 23.83 -9.26
N HIS A 81 0.74 23.32 -10.06
CA HIS A 81 2.16 23.67 -9.97
C HIS A 81 2.40 25.13 -10.44
N PRO A 82 3.34 25.87 -9.84
CA PRO A 82 3.64 27.27 -10.22
C PRO A 82 3.84 27.49 -11.73
N ASP A 83 4.51 26.58 -12.42
CA ASP A 83 4.79 26.66 -13.87
C ASP A 83 3.52 26.72 -14.74
N LEU A 84 2.38 26.29 -14.22
CA LEU A 84 1.12 26.19 -14.94
C LEU A 84 0.06 27.18 -14.41
N ALA A 85 0.41 28.02 -13.46
CA ALA A 85 -0.53 28.96 -12.81
C ALA A 85 -1.23 29.87 -13.82
N SER A 86 -0.50 30.38 -14.83
CA SER A 86 -1.02 31.24 -15.88
C SER A 86 -2.03 30.56 -16.82
N ALA A 87 -2.11 29.23 -16.82
CA ALA A 87 -3.06 28.47 -17.63
C ALA A 87 -4.43 28.28 -16.93
N VAL A 88 -4.55 28.66 -15.66
CA VAL A 88 -5.84 28.59 -14.94
C VAL A 88 -6.82 29.61 -15.48
N PRO A 89 -8.05 29.23 -15.84
CA PRO A 89 -9.06 30.16 -16.38
C PRO A 89 -9.36 31.31 -15.43
N GLN A 90 -9.66 32.52 -15.97
CA GLN A 90 -9.94 33.71 -15.17
C GLN A 90 -11.12 33.57 -14.18
N GLY A 91 -12.03 32.61 -14.41
CA GLY A 91 -13.17 32.34 -13.52
C GLY A 91 -12.83 31.44 -12.33
N ALA A 92 -11.63 30.85 -12.32
CA ALA A 92 -11.14 29.93 -11.27
C ALA A 92 -10.02 30.59 -10.44
N VAL A 93 -9.86 30.13 -9.20
CA VAL A 93 -8.72 30.50 -8.35
C VAL A 93 -7.61 29.46 -8.52
N ALA A 94 -6.38 29.92 -8.71
CA ALA A 94 -5.21 29.06 -8.65
C ALA A 94 -4.77 28.87 -7.18
N LEU A 95 -4.68 27.63 -6.76
CA LEU A 95 -4.07 27.19 -5.50
C LEU A 95 -2.68 26.63 -5.83
N ILE A 96 -1.65 27.46 -5.65
CA ILE A 96 -0.30 27.18 -6.14
C ILE A 96 0.52 26.46 -5.09
N THR A 97 1.09 25.31 -5.48
CA THR A 97 1.96 24.50 -4.64
C THR A 97 2.97 23.75 -5.51
N PRO A 98 4.19 23.47 -5.00
CA PRO A 98 5.16 22.63 -5.71
C PRO A 98 4.74 21.16 -5.80
N ASP A 99 3.80 20.70 -4.96
CA ASP A 99 3.29 19.33 -4.95
C ASP A 99 1.75 19.32 -5.02
N PRO A 100 1.16 19.45 -6.23
CA PRO A 100 -0.29 19.48 -6.41
C PRO A 100 -1.00 18.22 -5.94
N TYR A 101 -0.37 17.06 -6.07
CA TYR A 101 -0.98 15.79 -5.68
C TYR A 101 -1.07 15.64 -4.15
N LEU A 102 -0.04 16.06 -3.43
CA LEU A 102 -0.06 16.09 -1.97
C LEU A 102 -1.11 17.07 -1.45
N ALA A 103 -1.16 18.28 -2.02
CA ALA A 103 -2.19 19.28 -1.67
C ALA A 103 -3.59 18.74 -1.95
N TRP A 104 -3.80 18.09 -3.09
CA TRP A 104 -5.05 17.41 -3.41
C TRP A 104 -5.46 16.38 -2.36
N ALA A 105 -4.55 15.51 -1.94
CA ALA A 105 -4.83 14.50 -0.92
C ALA A 105 -5.30 15.14 0.41
N ARG A 106 -4.66 16.23 0.83
CA ARG A 106 -5.03 16.98 2.04
C ARG A 106 -6.39 17.67 1.90
N VAL A 107 -6.64 18.33 0.78
CA VAL A 107 -7.91 19.00 0.49
C VAL A 107 -9.04 17.97 0.34
N ALA A 108 -8.78 16.83 -0.29
CA ALA A 108 -9.75 15.75 -0.37
C ALA A 108 -10.13 15.23 1.03
N SER A 109 -9.15 15.09 1.91
CA SER A 109 -9.38 14.67 3.31
C SER A 109 -10.13 15.74 4.13
N LEU A 110 -9.99 17.02 3.80
CA LEU A 110 -10.77 18.10 4.43
C LEU A 110 -12.26 17.94 4.09
N PHE A 111 -12.60 17.69 2.82
CA PHE A 111 -13.99 17.48 2.38
C PHE A 111 -14.55 16.11 2.76
N HIS A 112 -13.70 15.11 2.85
CA HIS A 112 -14.09 13.72 3.17
C HIS A 112 -13.25 13.15 4.32
N PRO A 113 -13.39 13.71 5.54
CA PRO A 113 -12.66 13.23 6.70
C PRO A 113 -13.09 11.80 7.03
N LEU A 114 -12.14 11.01 7.51
CA LEU A 114 -12.46 9.69 8.05
C LEU A 114 -13.40 9.87 9.26
N PRO A 115 -14.52 9.14 9.30
CA PRO A 115 -15.40 9.20 10.47
C PRO A 115 -14.63 8.82 11.73
N PRO A 116 -14.77 9.55 12.85
CA PRO A 116 -14.18 9.14 14.12
C PRO A 116 -14.79 7.82 14.63
N ALA A 117 -14.11 7.16 15.57
CA ALA A 117 -14.71 6.05 16.32
C ALA A 117 -15.97 6.54 17.03
N VAL A 118 -17.01 5.71 17.02
CA VAL A 118 -18.20 5.90 17.85
C VAL A 118 -18.03 5.04 19.10
N PRO A 119 -17.67 5.64 20.26
CA PRO A 119 -17.34 4.87 21.46
C PRO A 119 -18.44 3.89 21.86
N GLY A 120 -18.05 2.67 22.17
CA GLY A 120 -18.96 1.66 22.68
C GLY A 120 -18.64 0.24 22.21
N VAL A 121 -19.21 -0.72 22.92
CA VAL A 121 -19.07 -2.15 22.63
C VAL A 121 -20.44 -2.68 22.17
N ALA A 122 -20.48 -3.28 20.98
CA ALA A 122 -21.72 -3.89 20.49
C ALA A 122 -22.17 -5.03 21.43
N PRO A 123 -23.46 -5.14 21.76
CA PRO A 123 -23.95 -6.17 22.69
C PRO A 123 -23.65 -7.61 22.27
N SER A 124 -23.43 -7.84 20.98
CA SER A 124 -23.09 -9.16 20.42
C SER A 124 -21.58 -9.43 20.35
N ALA A 125 -20.72 -8.47 20.76
CA ALA A 125 -19.29 -8.72 20.83
C ALA A 125 -18.96 -9.64 22.02
N VAL A 126 -17.94 -10.49 21.84
CA VAL A 126 -17.46 -11.40 22.87
C VAL A 126 -16.12 -10.85 23.39
N ILE A 127 -16.11 -10.40 24.63
CA ILE A 127 -14.95 -9.77 25.26
C ILE A 127 -14.47 -10.63 26.43
N ASP A 128 -13.20 -11.03 26.41
CA ASP A 128 -12.60 -11.69 27.58
C ASP A 128 -12.52 -10.70 28.76
N PRO A 129 -12.87 -11.12 29.98
CA PRO A 129 -12.86 -10.25 31.16
C PRO A 129 -11.51 -9.61 31.52
N THR A 130 -10.41 -10.20 31.03
CA THR A 130 -9.04 -9.69 31.22
C THR A 130 -8.58 -8.73 30.16
N ALA A 131 -9.35 -8.54 29.08
CA ALA A 131 -9.04 -7.58 28.02
C ALA A 131 -9.14 -6.13 28.53
N ARG A 132 -8.25 -5.28 28.08
CA ARG A 132 -8.23 -3.85 28.39
C ARG A 132 -8.63 -3.05 27.16
N ILE A 133 -9.80 -2.42 27.22
CA ILE A 133 -10.36 -1.65 26.09
C ILE A 133 -10.55 -0.21 26.59
N ASP A 134 -9.95 0.74 25.86
CA ASP A 134 -10.15 2.16 26.15
C ASP A 134 -11.62 2.57 25.93
N ALA A 135 -12.14 3.44 26.78
CA ALA A 135 -13.53 3.88 26.76
C ALA A 135 -13.93 4.62 25.45
N THR A 136 -12.95 5.12 24.70
CA THR A 136 -13.17 5.80 23.42
C THR A 136 -13.12 4.86 22.19
N ALA A 137 -12.85 3.57 22.41
CA ALA A 137 -12.82 2.58 21.32
C ALA A 137 -14.24 2.18 20.90
N GLU A 138 -14.37 1.83 19.62
CA GLU A 138 -15.57 1.27 19.00
C GLU A 138 -15.36 -0.21 18.70
N ILE A 139 -16.18 -1.09 19.30
CA ILE A 139 -16.12 -2.53 19.08
C ILE A 139 -17.40 -2.97 18.38
N GLY A 140 -17.25 -3.42 17.12
CA GLY A 140 -18.34 -3.80 16.26
C GLY A 140 -19.03 -5.12 16.63
N PRO A 141 -20.20 -5.38 16.02
CA PRO A 141 -20.98 -6.60 16.26
C PRO A 141 -20.17 -7.87 15.99
N LEU A 142 -20.35 -8.89 16.84
CA LEU A 142 -19.72 -10.20 16.70
C LEU A 142 -18.19 -10.18 16.68
N ALA A 143 -17.56 -9.07 17.08
CA ALA A 143 -16.12 -9.03 17.27
C ALA A 143 -15.74 -9.87 18.50
N VAL A 144 -14.59 -10.54 18.44
CA VAL A 144 -14.04 -11.34 19.53
C VAL A 144 -12.73 -10.72 20.02
N ILE A 145 -12.64 -10.41 21.31
CA ILE A 145 -11.45 -9.84 21.94
C ILE A 145 -10.95 -10.84 22.99
N GLY A 146 -9.75 -11.37 22.77
CA GLY A 146 -9.13 -12.42 23.58
C GLY A 146 -8.53 -11.94 24.87
N ALA A 147 -8.14 -12.91 25.70
CA ALA A 147 -7.59 -12.69 27.03
C ALA A 147 -6.35 -11.78 27.03
N GLY A 148 -6.34 -10.78 27.89
CA GLY A 148 -5.23 -9.85 28.03
C GLY A 148 -4.96 -8.97 26.80
N ALA A 149 -5.84 -8.95 25.81
CA ALA A 149 -5.71 -8.04 24.68
C ALA A 149 -5.85 -6.58 25.12
N GLU A 150 -5.09 -5.68 24.49
CA GLU A 150 -5.07 -4.25 24.79
C GLU A 150 -5.50 -3.44 23.58
N ILE A 151 -6.55 -2.65 23.73
CA ILE A 151 -7.09 -1.78 22.67
C ILE A 151 -7.05 -0.34 23.15
N ALA A 152 -6.14 0.46 22.58
CA ALA A 152 -5.94 1.86 22.95
C ALA A 152 -7.06 2.78 22.42
N ALA A 153 -6.97 4.06 22.81
CA ALA A 153 -7.95 5.09 22.52
C ALA A 153 -8.21 5.25 21.01
N GLY A 154 -9.46 5.56 20.66
CA GLY A 154 -9.89 5.87 19.30
C GLY A 154 -9.86 4.69 18.31
N CYS A 155 -9.56 3.49 18.76
CA CYS A 155 -9.57 2.31 17.90
C CYS A 155 -10.98 1.96 17.42
N ARG A 156 -11.08 1.48 16.19
CA ARG A 156 -12.31 0.96 15.60
C ARG A 156 -12.12 -0.49 15.19
N ILE A 157 -12.84 -1.39 15.83
CA ILE A 157 -12.81 -2.82 15.53
C ILE A 157 -14.09 -3.17 14.79
N GLY A 158 -13.94 -3.56 13.52
CA GLY A 158 -15.04 -3.90 12.63
C GLY A 158 -15.78 -5.17 13.05
N PRO A 159 -16.97 -5.42 12.49
CA PRO A 159 -17.75 -6.61 12.78
C PRO A 159 -17.00 -7.88 12.42
N LEU A 160 -17.21 -8.94 13.23
CA LEU A 160 -16.60 -10.26 13.02
C LEU A 160 -15.06 -10.27 13.03
N ALA A 161 -14.41 -9.20 13.50
CA ALA A 161 -12.97 -9.19 13.70
C ALA A 161 -12.59 -10.01 14.93
N VAL A 162 -11.43 -10.67 14.88
CA VAL A 162 -10.89 -11.46 16.00
C VAL A 162 -9.55 -10.89 16.41
N ILE A 163 -9.48 -10.37 17.62
CA ILE A 163 -8.26 -9.91 18.27
C ILE A 163 -7.85 -10.97 19.28
N GLY A 164 -6.78 -11.69 18.99
CA GLY A 164 -6.30 -12.82 19.79
C GLY A 164 -5.76 -12.40 21.15
N ALA A 165 -5.53 -13.38 22.02
CA ALA A 165 -4.99 -13.17 23.35
C ALA A 165 -3.63 -12.45 23.31
N GLY A 166 -3.45 -11.47 24.21
CA GLY A 166 -2.22 -10.70 24.39
C GLY A 166 -1.86 -9.76 23.21
N VAL A 167 -2.72 -9.61 22.20
CA VAL A 167 -2.53 -8.65 21.11
C VAL A 167 -2.65 -7.23 21.66
N SER A 168 -1.74 -6.33 21.27
CA SER A 168 -1.80 -4.91 21.63
C SER A 168 -2.01 -4.05 20.38
N LEU A 169 -3.01 -3.16 20.42
CA LEU A 169 -3.30 -2.16 19.40
C LEU A 169 -3.03 -0.76 19.96
N GLY A 170 -2.16 -0.01 19.29
CA GLY A 170 -1.95 1.42 19.56
C GLY A 170 -3.18 2.27 19.21
N ARG A 171 -3.16 3.54 19.59
CA ARG A 171 -4.29 4.46 19.41
C ARG A 171 -4.69 4.63 17.94
N ASP A 172 -5.96 4.96 17.72
CA ASP A 172 -6.51 5.35 16.42
C ASP A 172 -6.39 4.27 15.31
N CYS A 173 -6.26 3.01 15.69
CA CYS A 173 -6.23 1.91 14.75
C CYS A 173 -7.62 1.63 14.16
N ARG A 174 -7.65 1.22 12.90
CA ARG A 174 -8.87 0.84 12.17
C ARG A 174 -8.75 -0.60 11.67
N ILE A 175 -9.48 -1.49 12.29
CA ILE A 175 -9.50 -2.92 11.98
C ILE A 175 -10.78 -3.23 11.23
N GLY A 176 -10.67 -3.66 9.99
CA GLY A 176 -11.80 -4.00 9.12
C GLY A 176 -12.57 -5.24 9.56
N ALA A 177 -13.71 -5.44 8.92
CA ALA A 177 -14.52 -6.64 9.16
C ALA A 177 -13.73 -7.92 8.82
N HIS A 178 -14.00 -9.02 9.57
CA HIS A 178 -13.38 -10.34 9.35
C HIS A 178 -11.84 -10.38 9.45
N VAL A 179 -11.19 -9.36 9.96
CA VAL A 179 -9.74 -9.40 10.22
C VAL A 179 -9.47 -10.34 11.39
N SER A 180 -8.41 -11.15 11.29
CA SER A 180 -7.88 -11.88 12.44
C SER A 180 -6.46 -11.47 12.75
N ILE A 181 -6.19 -11.18 14.04
CA ILE A 181 -4.88 -10.77 14.53
C ILE A 181 -4.53 -11.67 15.72
N SER A 182 -3.37 -12.29 15.68
CA SER A 182 -2.82 -13.07 16.79
C SER A 182 -1.31 -12.81 16.90
N HIS A 183 -0.73 -13.04 18.08
CA HIS A 183 0.73 -12.93 18.29
C HIS A 183 1.34 -11.65 17.71
N ALA A 184 0.67 -10.51 17.87
CA ALA A 184 1.07 -9.27 17.23
C ALA A 184 1.06 -8.07 18.18
N LEU A 185 2.00 -7.15 17.96
CA LEU A 185 2.05 -5.83 18.57
C LEU A 185 1.93 -4.79 17.46
N ILE A 186 0.91 -3.96 17.56
CA ILE A 186 0.53 -3.01 16.50
C ILE A 186 0.61 -1.59 17.03
N GLY A 187 1.32 -0.73 16.32
CA GLY A 187 1.50 0.69 16.61
C GLY A 187 0.23 1.52 16.46
N ALA A 188 0.38 2.81 16.46
CA ALA A 188 -0.72 3.77 16.36
C ALA A 188 -1.14 4.03 14.89
N ARG A 189 -2.41 4.40 14.69
CA ARG A 189 -2.96 4.83 13.38
C ARG A 189 -2.83 3.79 12.25
N VAL A 190 -2.73 2.53 12.62
CA VAL A 190 -2.66 1.42 11.66
C VAL A 190 -4.04 1.14 11.11
N ALA A 191 -4.12 0.98 9.79
CA ALA A 191 -5.34 0.59 9.09
C ALA A 191 -5.20 -0.81 8.51
N ILE A 192 -6.08 -1.72 8.90
CA ILE A 192 -6.11 -3.10 8.41
C ILE A 192 -7.46 -3.33 7.74
N TYR A 193 -7.42 -3.60 6.44
CA TYR A 193 -8.62 -3.75 5.63
C TYR A 193 -9.26 -5.14 5.78
N PRO A 194 -10.53 -5.29 5.37
CA PRO A 194 -11.30 -6.50 5.63
C PRO A 194 -10.62 -7.79 5.17
N GLY A 195 -10.75 -8.83 5.98
CA GLY A 195 -10.28 -10.17 5.65
C GLY A 195 -8.78 -10.41 5.84
N ALA A 196 -7.98 -9.42 6.21
CA ALA A 196 -6.55 -9.64 6.46
C ALA A 196 -6.30 -10.62 7.61
N ARG A 197 -5.21 -11.40 7.53
CA ARG A 197 -4.79 -12.40 8.51
C ARG A 197 -3.40 -12.10 9.00
N ILE A 198 -3.24 -11.89 10.30
CA ILE A 198 -1.97 -11.48 10.89
C ILE A 198 -1.61 -12.41 12.03
N GLY A 199 -0.38 -12.94 11.99
CA GLY A 199 0.22 -13.68 13.09
C GLY A 199 -0.07 -15.18 13.11
N GLN A 200 -0.56 -15.79 12.01
CA GLN A 200 -0.58 -17.23 11.87
C GLN A 200 0.84 -17.79 11.78
N ASP A 201 0.97 -19.11 11.96
CA ASP A 201 2.25 -19.82 11.87
C ASP A 201 2.94 -19.58 10.52
N GLY A 202 4.23 -19.27 10.56
CA GLY A 202 5.07 -19.27 9.39
C GLY A 202 5.19 -20.66 8.76
N PHE A 203 5.48 -20.72 7.48
CA PHE A 203 5.63 -21.97 6.72
C PHE A 203 7.02 -22.58 6.93
N GLY A 204 7.21 -23.19 8.13
CA GLY A 204 8.49 -23.75 8.59
C GLY A 204 8.36 -25.21 8.98
N PHE A 205 9.15 -26.08 8.32
CA PHE A 205 9.21 -27.50 8.62
C PHE A 205 10.53 -28.11 8.18
N ALA A 206 10.94 -29.20 8.85
CA ALA A 206 12.05 -30.06 8.42
C ALA A 206 11.51 -31.17 7.51
N VAL A 207 12.24 -31.46 6.43
CA VAL A 207 11.94 -32.58 5.52
C VAL A 207 12.64 -33.82 6.05
N THR A 208 11.91 -34.92 6.20
CA THR A 208 12.45 -36.24 6.61
C THR A 208 12.04 -37.30 5.60
N GLU A 209 12.64 -38.48 5.67
CA GLU A 209 12.26 -39.63 4.81
C GLU A 209 10.79 -40.06 5.01
N SER A 210 10.22 -39.81 6.19
CA SER A 210 8.84 -40.16 6.54
C SER A 210 7.84 -39.01 6.35
N GLY A 211 8.28 -37.82 5.88
CA GLY A 211 7.42 -36.65 5.68
C GLY A 211 7.99 -35.38 6.31
N PHE A 212 7.10 -34.54 6.86
CA PHE A 212 7.46 -33.22 7.37
C PHE A 212 7.31 -33.16 8.90
N VAL A 213 8.24 -32.48 9.56
CA VAL A 213 8.17 -32.14 10.97
C VAL A 213 8.07 -30.64 11.10
N SER A 214 6.95 -30.13 11.62
CA SER A 214 6.72 -28.70 11.77
C SER A 214 7.69 -28.06 12.78
N VAL A 215 8.23 -26.90 12.46
CA VAL A 215 9.04 -26.09 13.35
C VAL A 215 8.10 -25.13 14.11
N PRO A 216 8.10 -25.12 15.46
CA PRO A 216 7.30 -24.18 16.24
C PRO A 216 7.61 -22.74 15.85
N GLN A 217 6.55 -21.95 15.66
CA GLN A 217 6.64 -20.54 15.31
C GLN A 217 6.36 -19.70 16.57
N ILE A 218 7.41 -19.24 17.23
CA ILE A 218 7.32 -18.58 18.55
C ILE A 218 7.65 -17.08 18.52
N GLY A 219 7.98 -16.52 17.35
CA GLY A 219 8.11 -15.09 17.13
C GLY A 219 6.76 -14.39 17.03
N ARG A 220 6.80 -13.10 16.84
CA ARG A 220 5.62 -12.22 16.75
C ARG A 220 5.55 -11.54 15.39
N VAL A 221 4.44 -10.81 15.16
CA VAL A 221 4.34 -9.76 14.14
C VAL A 221 4.42 -8.41 14.83
N ILE A 222 5.32 -7.55 14.40
CA ILE A 222 5.43 -6.15 14.83
C ILE A 222 5.02 -5.27 13.67
N ILE A 223 3.98 -4.45 13.86
CA ILE A 223 3.53 -3.46 12.88
C ILE A 223 3.71 -2.08 13.51
N GLU A 224 4.54 -1.26 12.92
CA GLU A 224 4.81 0.08 13.42
C GLU A 224 3.68 1.07 13.05
N ASP A 225 3.83 2.34 13.45
CA ASP A 225 2.84 3.39 13.26
C ASP A 225 2.52 3.67 11.78
N ASP A 226 1.29 4.14 11.52
CA ASP A 226 0.86 4.67 10.21
C ASP A 226 0.90 3.64 9.05
N VAL A 227 0.94 2.35 9.33
CA VAL A 227 0.93 1.27 8.33
C VAL A 227 -0.48 1.04 7.80
N GLU A 228 -0.61 0.79 6.51
CA GLU A 228 -1.85 0.27 5.91
C GLU A 228 -1.66 -1.12 5.34
N ILE A 229 -2.61 -2.03 5.64
CA ILE A 229 -2.60 -3.42 5.21
C ILE A 229 -3.89 -3.70 4.44
N GLY A 230 -3.76 -4.01 3.16
CA GLY A 230 -4.84 -4.26 2.23
C GLY A 230 -5.69 -5.49 2.56
N ALA A 231 -6.84 -5.57 1.92
CA ALA A 231 -7.80 -6.64 2.12
C ALA A 231 -7.21 -8.02 1.78
N ASN A 232 -7.51 -9.02 2.61
CA ASN A 232 -7.05 -10.41 2.47
C ASN A 232 -5.51 -10.56 2.40
N THR A 233 -4.75 -9.59 2.82
CA THR A 233 -3.29 -9.70 2.99
C THR A 233 -3.00 -10.60 4.18
N THR A 234 -1.97 -11.44 4.05
CA THR A 234 -1.55 -12.41 5.07
C THR A 234 -0.12 -12.11 5.52
N ILE A 235 0.10 -12.08 6.84
CA ILE A 235 1.40 -11.79 7.45
C ILE A 235 1.68 -12.85 8.49
N ASP A 236 2.67 -13.70 8.21
CA ASP A 236 3.09 -14.78 9.08
C ASP A 236 3.92 -14.26 10.24
N ARG A 237 3.74 -14.84 11.43
CA ARG A 237 4.66 -14.56 12.55
C ARG A 237 6.02 -15.19 12.32
N GLY A 238 7.02 -14.65 12.97
CA GLY A 238 8.37 -15.18 12.86
C GLY A 238 8.54 -16.55 13.56
N SER A 239 9.53 -17.29 13.14
CA SER A 239 9.83 -18.59 13.79
C SER A 239 10.43 -18.39 15.19
N VAL A 240 11.58 -17.74 15.30
CA VAL A 240 12.21 -17.39 16.59
C VAL A 240 12.32 -15.87 16.73
N ALA A 241 12.71 -15.16 15.68
CA ALA A 241 12.72 -13.72 15.61
C ALA A 241 11.38 -13.19 15.04
N ASP A 242 11.10 -11.90 15.18
CA ASP A 242 9.85 -11.29 14.74
C ASP A 242 9.79 -11.03 13.22
N THR A 243 8.58 -11.05 12.65
CA THR A 243 8.25 -10.42 11.38
C THR A 243 7.91 -8.95 11.65
N VAL A 244 8.50 -8.01 10.89
CA VAL A 244 8.41 -6.58 11.18
C VAL A 244 7.96 -5.80 9.95
N ILE A 245 6.95 -4.93 10.12
CA ILE A 245 6.47 -3.97 9.12
C ILE A 245 6.76 -2.56 9.61
N GLY A 246 7.68 -1.87 8.97
CA GLY A 246 8.15 -0.52 9.32
C GLY A 246 7.12 0.58 9.06
N ALA A 247 7.23 1.64 9.85
CA ALA A 247 6.28 2.75 9.89
C ALA A 247 5.97 3.36 8.53
N GLY A 248 4.72 3.73 8.30
CA GLY A 248 4.24 4.37 7.08
C GLY A 248 4.19 3.47 5.85
N SER A 249 4.51 2.19 5.97
CA SER A 249 4.45 1.25 4.83
C SER A 249 3.02 0.97 4.38
N ARG A 250 2.85 0.71 3.09
CA ARG A 250 1.58 0.42 2.43
C ARG A 250 1.67 -0.96 1.77
N LEU A 251 0.90 -1.90 2.28
CA LEU A 251 0.71 -3.22 1.69
C LEU A 251 -0.68 -3.24 1.05
N ASP A 252 -0.74 -3.49 -0.24
CA ASP A 252 -1.99 -3.56 -0.98
C ASP A 252 -2.69 -4.93 -0.76
N ASN A 253 -3.77 -5.18 -1.46
CA ASN A 253 -4.59 -6.37 -1.26
C ASN A 253 -3.87 -7.66 -1.68
N LEU A 254 -4.17 -8.76 -0.98
CA LEU A 254 -3.67 -10.10 -1.32
C LEU A 254 -2.12 -10.22 -1.29
N VAL A 255 -1.44 -9.40 -0.53
CA VAL A 255 0.01 -9.53 -0.32
C VAL A 255 0.29 -10.66 0.65
N GLN A 256 1.31 -11.49 0.37
CA GLN A 256 1.84 -12.48 1.31
C GLN A 256 3.18 -12.02 1.87
N VAL A 257 3.26 -11.94 3.19
CA VAL A 257 4.50 -11.69 3.93
C VAL A 257 4.85 -12.93 4.74
N GLY A 258 5.95 -13.60 4.38
CA GLY A 258 6.43 -14.79 5.05
C GLY A 258 7.06 -14.49 6.42
N HIS A 259 7.32 -15.56 7.18
CA HIS A 259 7.92 -15.50 8.51
C HIS A 259 9.29 -14.80 8.53
N ASN A 260 9.59 -14.05 9.56
CA ASN A 260 10.88 -13.35 9.74
C ASN A 260 11.19 -12.28 8.67
N VAL A 261 10.25 -11.92 7.83
CA VAL A 261 10.43 -10.81 6.87
C VAL A 261 10.54 -9.50 7.64
N ARG A 262 11.44 -8.64 7.21
CA ARG A 262 11.59 -7.27 7.73
C ARG A 262 11.36 -6.28 6.61
N ILE A 263 10.28 -5.53 6.68
CA ILE A 263 9.95 -4.42 5.77
C ILE A 263 10.30 -3.11 6.48
N GLY A 264 11.15 -2.30 5.85
CA GLY A 264 11.54 -0.98 6.33
C GLY A 264 10.41 0.04 6.29
N ARG A 265 10.73 1.29 6.55
CA ARG A 265 9.76 2.40 6.60
C ARG A 265 9.33 2.84 5.21
N ALA A 266 8.07 3.28 5.08
CA ALA A 266 7.50 3.86 3.88
C ALA A 266 7.72 3.00 2.61
N CYS A 267 7.70 1.68 2.76
CA CYS A 267 7.70 0.75 1.64
C CYS A 267 6.31 0.66 1.01
N VAL A 268 6.28 0.37 -0.28
CA VAL A 268 5.04 0.16 -1.05
C VAL A 268 5.08 -1.24 -1.66
N ILE A 269 4.18 -2.11 -1.22
CA ILE A 269 4.06 -3.48 -1.71
C ILE A 269 2.70 -3.59 -2.40
N VAL A 270 2.72 -3.69 -3.72
CA VAL A 270 1.50 -3.67 -4.54
C VAL A 270 0.83 -5.05 -4.55
N ALA A 271 -0.44 -5.09 -4.90
CA ALA A 271 -1.31 -6.26 -4.80
C ALA A 271 -0.71 -7.57 -5.34
N GLN A 272 -0.99 -8.66 -4.63
CA GLN A 272 -0.58 -10.02 -4.98
C GLN A 272 0.95 -10.23 -4.99
N ALA A 273 1.75 -9.31 -4.45
CA ALA A 273 3.17 -9.57 -4.27
C ALA A 273 3.39 -10.59 -3.14
N GLY A 274 4.38 -11.47 -3.33
CA GLY A 274 4.77 -12.47 -2.34
C GLY A 274 6.21 -12.27 -1.89
N ILE A 275 6.43 -12.20 -0.57
CA ILE A 275 7.74 -12.04 0.04
C ILE A 275 8.00 -13.26 0.91
N SER A 276 8.93 -14.11 0.47
CA SER A 276 9.27 -15.33 1.20
C SER A 276 10.11 -15.05 2.46
N GLY A 277 10.13 -16.02 3.36
CA GLY A 277 10.68 -15.88 4.70
C GLY A 277 12.09 -15.32 4.78
N SER A 278 12.39 -14.59 5.85
CA SER A 278 13.70 -14.01 6.17
C SER A 278 14.25 -13.00 5.16
N THR A 279 13.43 -12.52 4.25
CA THR A 279 13.80 -11.44 3.31
C THR A 279 13.73 -10.08 4.01
N VAL A 280 14.74 -9.24 3.74
CA VAL A 280 14.83 -7.87 4.29
C VAL A 280 14.65 -6.87 3.17
N LEU A 281 13.67 -5.99 3.31
CA LEU A 281 13.47 -4.82 2.48
C LEU A 281 13.85 -3.58 3.30
N GLU A 282 14.79 -2.79 2.83
CA GLU A 282 15.14 -1.51 3.46
C GLU A 282 14.08 -0.42 3.21
N ASP A 283 14.27 0.76 3.78
CA ASP A 283 13.33 1.89 3.67
C ASP A 283 13.02 2.28 2.21
N PHE A 284 11.78 2.66 1.95
CA PHE A 284 11.30 3.19 0.66
C PHE A 284 11.40 2.21 -0.52
N VAL A 285 11.48 0.92 -0.27
CA VAL A 285 11.40 -0.10 -1.33
C VAL A 285 10.00 -0.13 -1.93
N MET A 286 9.94 -0.26 -3.25
CA MET A 286 8.68 -0.41 -3.99
C MET A 286 8.67 -1.75 -4.73
N ALA A 287 7.73 -2.63 -4.40
CA ALA A 287 7.50 -3.90 -5.10
C ALA A 287 6.19 -3.82 -5.90
N GLY A 288 6.30 -3.97 -7.20
CA GLY A 288 5.18 -3.97 -8.14
C GLY A 288 4.25 -5.16 -7.96
N GLY A 289 3.03 -5.05 -8.48
CA GLY A 289 2.01 -6.10 -8.35
C GLY A 289 2.48 -7.46 -8.88
N GLN A 290 2.12 -8.53 -8.17
CA GLN A 290 2.49 -9.91 -8.50
C GLN A 290 4.00 -10.18 -8.52
N ALA A 291 4.83 -9.31 -7.95
CA ALA A 291 6.26 -9.61 -7.78
C ALA A 291 6.43 -10.73 -6.75
N GLY A 292 7.34 -11.66 -7.03
CA GLY A 292 7.71 -12.76 -6.13
C GLY A 292 9.16 -12.62 -5.71
N LEU A 293 9.42 -12.59 -4.41
CA LEU A 293 10.77 -12.55 -3.84
C LEU A 293 11.04 -13.89 -3.14
N ILE A 294 12.12 -14.57 -3.50
CA ILE A 294 12.54 -15.78 -2.77
C ILE A 294 13.02 -15.41 -1.36
N GLY A 295 13.21 -16.44 -0.52
CA GLY A 295 13.66 -16.24 0.86
C GLY A 295 15.09 -15.73 0.98
N HIS A 296 15.40 -15.11 2.13
CA HIS A 296 16.74 -14.69 2.54
C HIS A 296 17.40 -13.62 1.65
N LEU A 297 16.60 -12.83 0.93
CA LEU A 297 17.13 -11.74 0.12
C LEU A 297 17.31 -10.45 0.93
N HIS A 298 18.23 -9.61 0.47
CA HIS A 298 18.40 -8.23 0.90
C HIS A 298 18.06 -7.27 -0.24
N ILE A 299 17.00 -6.47 -0.05
CA ILE A 299 16.51 -5.47 -1.02
C ILE A 299 16.87 -4.10 -0.49
N GLY A 300 17.85 -3.47 -1.12
CA GLY A 300 18.44 -2.21 -0.69
C GLY A 300 17.48 -1.02 -0.76
N ARG A 301 17.77 0.00 0.03
CA ARG A 301 16.96 1.22 0.19
C ARG A 301 16.58 1.85 -1.14
N LYS A 302 15.29 2.23 -1.30
CA LYS A 302 14.73 2.83 -2.51
C LYS A 302 14.81 1.95 -3.76
N ALA A 303 15.09 0.66 -3.64
CA ALA A 303 15.04 -0.25 -4.77
C ALA A 303 13.60 -0.34 -5.32
N ARG A 304 13.49 -0.57 -6.62
CA ARG A 304 12.21 -0.70 -7.32
C ARG A 304 12.14 -2.04 -8.03
N ILE A 305 11.16 -2.84 -7.69
CA ILE A 305 10.88 -4.13 -8.29
C ILE A 305 9.66 -3.97 -9.18
N GLY A 306 9.81 -4.24 -10.49
CA GLY A 306 8.72 -4.16 -11.45
C GLY A 306 7.64 -5.22 -11.22
N ALA A 307 6.46 -4.98 -11.77
CA ALA A 307 5.36 -5.93 -11.68
C ALA A 307 5.74 -7.29 -12.29
N GLN A 308 5.26 -8.38 -11.69
CA GLN A 308 5.51 -9.78 -12.11
C GLN A 308 7.01 -10.17 -12.17
N ALA A 309 7.89 -9.41 -11.48
CA ALA A 309 9.30 -9.79 -11.40
C ALA A 309 9.50 -10.95 -10.41
N GLY A 310 10.22 -11.98 -10.84
CA GLY A 310 10.75 -13.03 -9.97
C GLY A 310 12.14 -12.66 -9.49
N VAL A 311 12.27 -12.23 -8.23
CA VAL A 311 13.55 -11.77 -7.65
C VAL A 311 14.25 -12.94 -6.99
N MET A 312 15.40 -13.32 -7.54
CA MET A 312 16.17 -14.51 -7.11
C MET A 312 17.57 -14.17 -6.54
N ALA A 313 17.89 -12.87 -6.42
CA ALA A 313 19.14 -12.37 -5.86
C ALA A 313 18.90 -11.01 -5.20
N ASP A 314 19.85 -10.59 -4.37
CA ASP A 314 19.85 -9.29 -3.71
C ASP A 314 19.73 -8.15 -4.73
N VAL A 315 19.04 -7.07 -4.34
CA VAL A 315 18.87 -5.88 -5.18
C VAL A 315 19.54 -4.70 -4.50
N ALA A 316 20.49 -4.08 -5.17
CA ALA A 316 21.23 -2.95 -4.64
C ALA A 316 20.34 -1.73 -4.36
N ALA A 317 20.74 -0.87 -3.41
CA ALA A 317 20.02 0.35 -3.09
C ALA A 317 19.82 1.24 -4.33
N GLY A 318 18.60 1.76 -4.52
CA GLY A 318 18.21 2.61 -5.64
C GLY A 318 18.10 1.89 -7.00
N ALA A 319 18.45 0.61 -7.08
CA ALA A 319 18.34 -0.15 -8.32
C ALA A 319 16.88 -0.38 -8.73
N SER A 320 16.66 -0.53 -10.03
CA SER A 320 15.36 -0.92 -10.59
C SER A 320 15.51 -2.23 -11.36
N VAL A 321 14.70 -3.23 -11.02
CA VAL A 321 14.68 -4.53 -11.67
C VAL A 321 13.29 -4.83 -12.23
N VAL A 322 13.24 -5.52 -13.36
CA VAL A 322 11.98 -5.91 -14.02
C VAL A 322 12.04 -7.37 -14.46
N GLY A 323 10.89 -7.97 -14.67
CA GLY A 323 10.77 -9.38 -15.05
C GLY A 323 9.98 -9.58 -16.35
N SER A 324 8.72 -9.79 -16.33
CA SER A 324 7.87 -10.35 -17.41
C SER A 324 7.03 -9.30 -18.15
N PRO A 325 7.60 -8.45 -19.06
CA PRO A 325 6.76 -7.53 -19.83
C PRO A 325 5.89 -8.30 -20.82
N ALA A 326 4.63 -7.88 -20.97
CA ALA A 326 3.77 -8.40 -22.03
C ALA A 326 4.31 -8.02 -23.40
N GLN A 327 4.26 -8.97 -24.33
CA GLN A 327 4.72 -8.80 -25.71
C GLN A 327 3.66 -9.30 -26.70
N PRO A 328 3.66 -8.80 -27.95
CA PRO A 328 2.89 -9.43 -29.03
C PRO A 328 3.24 -10.91 -29.15
N VAL A 329 2.24 -11.78 -29.27
CA VAL A 329 2.41 -13.25 -29.28
C VAL A 329 3.47 -13.71 -30.31
N SER A 330 3.46 -13.13 -31.51
CA SER A 330 4.44 -13.46 -32.57
C SER A 330 5.87 -13.08 -32.18
N THR A 331 6.08 -11.97 -31.48
CA THR A 331 7.38 -11.52 -30.98
C THR A 331 7.88 -12.46 -29.90
N PHE A 332 7.06 -12.78 -28.91
CA PHE A 332 7.39 -13.71 -27.83
C PHE A 332 7.87 -15.07 -28.36
N PHE A 333 7.10 -15.70 -29.24
CA PHE A 333 7.50 -17.01 -29.80
C PHE A 333 8.75 -16.94 -30.67
N ARG A 334 8.99 -15.83 -31.37
CA ARG A 334 10.21 -15.61 -32.14
C ARG A 334 11.44 -15.53 -31.23
N GLU A 335 11.34 -14.79 -30.14
CA GLU A 335 12.41 -14.68 -29.14
C GLU A 335 12.71 -16.02 -28.48
N VAL A 336 11.68 -16.74 -28.03
CA VAL A 336 11.83 -18.09 -27.45
C VAL A 336 12.49 -19.05 -28.44
N ALA A 337 12.10 -19.05 -29.72
CA ALA A 337 12.70 -19.87 -30.75
C ALA A 337 14.18 -19.51 -31.00
N THR A 338 14.49 -18.22 -30.97
CA THR A 338 15.86 -17.71 -31.14
C THR A 338 16.75 -18.14 -29.98
N LEU A 339 16.29 -17.98 -28.74
CA LEU A 339 17.03 -18.43 -27.53
C LEU A 339 17.27 -19.93 -27.55
N ARG A 340 16.26 -20.74 -27.90
CA ARG A 340 16.41 -22.20 -28.04
C ARG A 340 17.44 -22.58 -29.11
N ARG A 341 17.51 -21.86 -30.23
CA ARG A 341 18.50 -22.08 -31.28
C ARG A 341 19.91 -21.75 -30.78
N LEU A 342 20.09 -20.61 -30.12
CA LEU A 342 21.37 -20.19 -29.54
C LEU A 342 21.87 -21.18 -28.48
N ALA A 343 21.00 -21.68 -27.61
CA ALA A 343 21.36 -22.68 -26.60
C ALA A 343 21.83 -24.00 -27.21
N LYS A 344 21.26 -24.43 -28.37
CA LYS A 344 21.73 -25.63 -29.09
C LYS A 344 23.09 -25.40 -29.76
N THR A 345 23.37 -24.22 -30.29
CA THR A 345 24.64 -23.91 -30.93
C THR A 345 25.77 -23.74 -29.92
N GLY A 346 25.49 -23.21 -28.71
CA GLY A 346 26.46 -23.15 -27.60
C GLY A 346 26.95 -24.52 -27.15
N LYS A 347 26.04 -25.47 -26.99
CA LYS A 347 26.43 -26.86 -26.65
C LYS A 347 27.29 -27.55 -27.71
N ARG A 348 27.16 -27.22 -28.99
CA ARG A 348 28.00 -27.74 -30.07
C ARG A 348 29.44 -27.16 -30.04
N LYS A 349 29.61 -25.91 -29.60
CA LYS A 349 30.94 -25.29 -29.49
C LYS A 349 31.74 -25.89 -28.33
N THR A 350 31.13 -26.09 -27.15
CA THR A 350 31.80 -26.70 -25.99
C THR A 350 32.18 -28.16 -26.25
N ALA A 351 31.27 -28.94 -26.84
CA ALA A 351 31.58 -30.34 -27.19
C ALA A 351 32.70 -30.51 -28.22
N ARG A 352 32.90 -29.51 -29.08
CA ARG A 352 33.95 -29.49 -30.11
C ARG A 352 35.32 -29.09 -29.52
N THR A 353 35.34 -28.14 -28.57
CA THR A 353 36.55 -27.76 -27.83
C THR A 353 37.03 -28.88 -26.93
N ASP A 354 36.12 -29.63 -26.28
CA ASP A 354 36.46 -30.75 -25.42
C ASP A 354 36.99 -31.95 -26.26
N ALA A 355 36.48 -32.18 -27.46
CA ALA A 355 36.94 -33.21 -28.39
C ALA A 355 38.32 -32.88 -29.00
N GLU A 356 38.57 -31.61 -29.33
CA GLU A 356 39.86 -31.15 -29.85
C GLU A 356 40.97 -31.15 -28.77
N SER A 357 40.61 -30.86 -27.48
CA SER A 357 41.51 -30.97 -26.33
C SER A 357 41.89 -32.43 -26.03
N SER A 358 40.91 -33.34 -26.09
CA SER A 358 41.15 -34.80 -25.85
C SER A 358 41.95 -35.45 -26.97
N ALA A 359 41.88 -34.97 -28.21
CA ALA A 359 42.69 -35.51 -29.32
C ALA A 359 44.16 -35.06 -29.26
N ALA A 360 44.44 -33.88 -28.69
CA ALA A 360 45.80 -33.36 -28.53
C ALA A 360 46.57 -34.04 -27.40
N GLU A 361 45.90 -34.64 -26.40
CA GLU A 361 46.51 -35.37 -25.31
C GLU A 361 46.83 -36.84 -25.66
N THR A 362 46.39 -37.37 -26.81
CA THR A 362 46.64 -38.74 -27.26
C THR A 362 47.78 -38.85 -28.27
N GLU A 363 48.39 -37.74 -28.70
CA GLU A 363 49.54 -37.72 -29.66
C GLU A 363 50.88 -37.36 -29.00
N THR A 364 50.95 -37.39 -27.65
CA THR A 364 52.22 -37.31 -26.89
C THR A 364 52.45 -38.59 -26.13
#